data_59000b3f8853a4814c9282b0471a96f2
#
_entry.id   59000b3f8853a4814c9282b0471a96f2
#
_cell.length_a   1.000
_cell.length_b   1.000
_cell.length_c   1.000
_cell.angle_alpha   90.00
_cell.angle_beta   90.00
_cell.angle_gamma   90.00
#
_symmetry.space_group_name_H-M   'P 1'
#
loop_
_entity.id
_entity.type
_entity.pdbx_description
1 polymer ?
#
loop_
_entity_poly.entity_id
_entity_poly.type
_entity_poly.pdbx_seq_one_letter_code
_entity_poly.pdbx_strand_id
1 'polypeptide(L)'
;MIRQDIIDRIISDVSILEVAENGGVSFTKKSRSRHWACCPFHNESGPSFYVDTATNTWRCFGCHSGGNVISLYRKLENDLPFPIACRNLAKKYLNEDIEDDWKPSNEELEKQKEQDAMRIVLNYAQSYFVDCIHENTPGAVQAREAVKKRWGEDAIETFGIGYAPREGFISWAKNKALDLDLLEQVGLIGEGERGKYSMLRDRYTIPIYDKMSRIIGFTARTMSDNKDICKYLNLKNSIVYHKDTSVFGINLAQKQARIQDKFYLVEGGPDVIKLQSIGILNTVASLGGAWTPNQLKQLFKIAHKVIFIPDADTLKEINILQVQSMSFKMVELLSRQDSRSMCVKYLLTTLRPKKKIRIPG
;
A
#
# COMPACT_ATOMS: atom_id res chain seq x y z
N MET A 1 14.31 -21.83 17.62
CA MET A 1 12.84 -21.65 17.89
C MET A 1 12.70 -21.27 19.35
N ILE A 2 12.00 -20.17 19.68
CA ILE A 2 11.83 -19.76 21.09
C ILE A 2 11.04 -20.83 21.84
N ARG A 3 11.49 -21.19 23.03
CA ARG A 3 10.82 -22.17 23.86
C ARG A 3 9.44 -21.65 24.31
N GLN A 4 8.47 -22.56 24.37
CA GLN A 4 7.08 -22.19 24.69
C GLN A 4 6.94 -21.60 26.11
N ASP A 5 7.69 -22.12 27.08
CA ASP A 5 7.68 -21.60 28.45
C ASP A 5 8.12 -20.12 28.55
N ILE A 6 9.05 -19.70 27.71
CA ILE A 6 9.47 -18.29 27.63
C ILE A 6 8.38 -17.44 27.03
N ILE A 7 7.72 -17.92 25.95
CA ILE A 7 6.60 -17.22 25.32
C ILE A 7 5.47 -17.04 26.34
N ASP A 8 5.14 -18.08 27.08
CA ASP A 8 4.08 -18.06 28.09
C ASP A 8 4.41 -17.07 29.21
N ARG A 9 5.67 -17.01 29.65
CA ARG A 9 6.12 -16.04 30.65
C ARG A 9 6.09 -14.60 30.13
N ILE A 10 6.49 -14.34 28.89
CA ILE A 10 6.35 -13.01 28.30
C ILE A 10 4.87 -12.60 28.30
N ILE A 11 3.97 -13.50 27.94
CA ILE A 11 2.52 -13.20 27.88
C ILE A 11 1.94 -12.96 29.28
N SER A 12 2.40 -13.69 30.32
CA SER A 12 1.87 -13.56 31.69
C SER A 12 2.50 -12.41 32.47
N ASP A 13 3.81 -12.22 32.37
CA ASP A 13 4.58 -11.43 33.30
C ASP A 13 4.91 -10.02 32.76
N VAL A 14 4.96 -9.85 31.44
CA VAL A 14 5.22 -8.53 30.84
C VAL A 14 3.93 -7.70 30.82
N SER A 15 3.94 -6.55 31.48
CA SER A 15 2.79 -5.65 31.54
C SER A 15 2.47 -5.02 30.18
N ILE A 16 1.30 -5.33 29.65
CA ILE A 16 0.83 -4.76 28.39
C ILE A 16 0.62 -3.24 28.48
N LEU A 17 0.28 -2.72 29.66
CA LEU A 17 0.13 -1.29 29.90
C LEU A 17 1.48 -0.58 29.75
N GLU A 18 2.51 -1.11 30.39
CA GLU A 18 3.86 -0.57 30.35
C GLU A 18 4.45 -0.62 28.91
N VAL A 19 4.21 -1.73 28.21
CA VAL A 19 4.63 -1.85 26.79
C VAL A 19 3.95 -0.82 25.93
N ALA A 20 2.66 -0.55 26.12
CA ALA A 20 1.92 0.46 25.38
C ALA A 20 2.43 1.89 25.67
N GLU A 21 2.64 2.23 26.93
CA GLU A 21 3.15 3.54 27.37
C GLU A 21 4.55 3.79 26.82
N ASN A 22 5.45 2.82 26.93
CA ASN A 22 6.80 2.88 26.36
C ASN A 22 6.80 2.96 24.83
N GLY A 23 5.74 2.48 24.18
CA GLY A 23 5.51 2.59 22.73
C GLY A 23 4.81 3.89 22.31
N GLY A 24 4.69 4.87 23.24
CA GLY A 24 4.13 6.20 22.96
C GLY A 24 2.61 6.30 23.02
N VAL A 25 1.90 5.28 23.54
CA VAL A 25 0.44 5.34 23.68
C VAL A 25 0.06 6.16 24.89
N SER A 26 -0.68 7.25 24.68
CA SER A 26 -1.18 8.13 25.74
C SER A 26 -2.62 7.77 26.10
N PHE A 27 -2.84 7.22 27.30
CA PHE A 27 -4.15 6.84 27.77
C PHE A 27 -4.93 8.03 28.33
N THR A 28 -6.18 8.21 27.87
CA THR A 28 -7.03 9.35 28.22
C THR A 28 -8.15 8.98 29.16
N LYS A 29 -8.49 7.69 29.28
CA LYS A 29 -9.59 7.20 30.12
C LYS A 29 -9.25 5.84 30.73
N LYS A 30 -9.65 5.65 31.99
CA LYS A 30 -9.56 4.34 32.68
C LYS A 30 -10.94 3.88 33.12
N SER A 31 -11.25 2.61 32.89
CA SER A 31 -12.48 1.97 33.35
C SER A 31 -12.17 0.56 33.84
N ARG A 32 -12.20 0.34 35.14
CA ARG A 32 -11.78 -0.91 35.81
C ARG A 32 -10.33 -1.27 35.41
N SER A 33 -10.13 -2.44 34.76
CA SER A 33 -8.83 -2.92 34.24
C SER A 33 -8.46 -2.36 32.88
N ARG A 34 -9.38 -1.61 32.21
CA ARG A 34 -9.16 -1.12 30.84
C ARG A 34 -8.69 0.32 30.82
N HIS A 35 -7.60 0.53 30.10
CA HIS A 35 -7.03 1.85 29.83
C HIS A 35 -7.27 2.17 28.34
N TRP A 36 -7.93 3.30 28.08
CA TRP A 36 -8.37 3.71 26.74
C TRP A 36 -7.53 4.82 26.16
N ALA A 37 -7.24 4.73 24.87
CA ALA A 37 -6.48 5.71 24.10
C ALA A 37 -6.99 5.80 22.66
N CYS A 38 -6.58 6.83 21.93
CA CYS A 38 -6.62 6.80 20.48
C CYS A 38 -5.64 5.73 19.97
N CYS A 39 -6.05 5.02 18.93
CA CYS A 39 -5.27 3.90 18.41
C CYS A 39 -3.98 4.38 17.74
N PRO A 40 -2.81 3.84 18.07
CA PRO A 40 -1.54 4.21 17.43
C PRO A 40 -1.41 3.66 16.00
N PHE A 41 -2.33 2.80 15.56
CA PHE A 41 -2.22 2.08 14.28
C PHE A 41 -3.15 2.63 13.19
N HIS A 42 -4.04 3.58 13.52
CA HIS A 42 -4.89 4.28 12.58
C HIS A 42 -5.27 5.65 13.13
N ASN A 43 -5.61 6.56 12.25
CA ASN A 43 -5.98 7.92 12.65
C ASN A 43 -7.45 7.98 13.08
N GLU A 44 -7.74 8.51 14.27
CA GLU A 44 -9.10 8.64 14.81
C GLU A 44 -9.21 9.85 15.73
N SER A 45 -10.44 10.34 15.92
CA SER A 45 -10.72 11.51 16.77
C SER A 45 -11.18 11.14 18.19
N GLY A 46 -11.45 9.88 18.46
CA GLY A 46 -11.93 9.39 19.75
C GLY A 46 -11.29 8.08 20.14
N PRO A 47 -11.19 7.77 21.45
CA PRO A 47 -10.48 6.60 21.95
C PRO A 47 -11.25 5.30 21.61
N SER A 48 -10.72 4.49 20.71
CA SER A 48 -11.23 3.16 20.37
C SER A 48 -10.28 2.02 20.72
N PHE A 49 -9.05 2.34 21.06
CA PHE A 49 -8.02 1.41 21.52
C PHE A 49 -8.06 1.26 23.04
N TYR A 50 -7.93 0.06 23.54
CA TYR A 50 -7.70 -0.17 24.96
C TYR A 50 -6.72 -1.32 25.22
N VAL A 51 -6.02 -1.25 26.33
CA VAL A 51 -5.34 -2.38 26.94
C VAL A 51 -6.13 -2.80 28.19
N ASP A 52 -6.23 -4.11 28.43
CA ASP A 52 -6.88 -4.71 29.60
C ASP A 52 -5.83 -5.36 30.48
N THR A 53 -5.55 -4.76 31.63
CA THR A 53 -4.51 -5.24 32.55
C THR A 53 -4.91 -6.52 33.30
N ALA A 54 -6.21 -6.85 33.38
CA ALA A 54 -6.66 -8.08 34.01
C ALA A 54 -6.41 -9.32 33.11
N THR A 55 -6.49 -9.15 31.79
CA THR A 55 -6.29 -10.22 30.83
C THR A 55 -4.97 -10.12 30.08
N ASN A 56 -4.21 -9.05 30.32
CA ASN A 56 -2.97 -8.70 29.63
C ASN A 56 -3.12 -8.70 28.08
N THR A 57 -4.25 -8.16 27.60
CA THR A 57 -4.62 -8.12 26.20
C THR A 57 -4.94 -6.70 25.75
N TRP A 58 -4.92 -6.47 24.45
CA TRP A 58 -5.33 -5.22 23.85
C TRP A 58 -6.34 -5.43 22.73
N ARG A 59 -7.14 -4.41 22.48
CA ARG A 59 -8.08 -4.40 21.36
C ARG A 59 -8.33 -2.96 20.89
N CYS A 60 -8.57 -2.81 19.61
CA CYS A 60 -9.07 -1.57 19.02
C CYS A 60 -10.40 -1.85 18.32
N PHE A 61 -11.43 -1.09 18.66
CA PHE A 61 -12.74 -1.21 18.01
C PHE A 61 -12.77 -0.46 16.66
N GLY A 62 -11.87 0.49 16.44
CA GLY A 62 -11.79 1.22 15.17
C GLY A 62 -11.16 0.39 14.05
N CYS A 63 -10.01 -0.24 14.29
CA CYS A 63 -9.34 -1.06 13.28
C CYS A 63 -9.51 -2.58 13.49
N HIS A 64 -10.32 -3.00 14.47
CA HIS A 64 -10.60 -4.39 14.84
C HIS A 64 -9.36 -5.26 15.12
N SER A 65 -8.21 -4.64 15.36
CA SER A 65 -6.99 -5.32 15.75
C SER A 65 -6.98 -5.60 17.24
N GLY A 66 -6.30 -6.67 17.64
CA GLY A 66 -6.16 -7.03 19.03
C GLY A 66 -5.20 -8.20 19.23
N GLY A 67 -4.92 -8.54 20.49
CA GLY A 67 -4.08 -9.67 20.83
C GLY A 67 -3.44 -9.53 22.22
N ASN A 68 -2.30 -10.19 22.40
CA ASN A 68 -1.50 -10.16 23.62
C ASN A 68 -0.36 -9.12 23.55
N VAL A 69 0.44 -9.06 24.61
CA VAL A 69 1.57 -8.13 24.72
C VAL A 69 2.59 -8.28 23.58
N ILE A 70 2.87 -9.50 23.11
CA ILE A 70 3.81 -9.74 22.00
C ILE A 70 3.26 -9.13 20.71
N SER A 71 1.97 -9.34 20.44
CA SER A 71 1.33 -8.81 19.24
C SER A 71 1.24 -7.29 19.26
N LEU A 72 1.04 -6.68 20.43
CA LEU A 72 1.10 -5.23 20.61
C LEU A 72 2.49 -4.69 20.33
N TYR A 73 3.50 -5.25 20.99
CA TYR A 73 4.90 -4.84 20.80
C TYR A 73 5.35 -4.93 19.36
N ARG A 74 5.03 -6.05 18.69
CA ARG A 74 5.33 -6.20 17.26
C ARG A 74 4.73 -5.09 16.40
N LYS A 75 3.49 -4.70 16.67
CA LYS A 75 2.81 -3.64 15.92
C LYS A 75 3.38 -2.25 16.21
N LEU A 76 3.73 -1.96 17.46
CA LEU A 76 4.38 -0.70 17.85
C LEU A 76 5.75 -0.56 17.20
N GLU A 77 6.48 -1.66 17.03
CA GLU A 77 7.81 -1.74 16.41
C GLU A 77 7.75 -2.11 14.91
N ASN A 78 6.74 -1.60 14.18
CA ASN A 78 6.62 -1.76 12.72
C ASN A 78 6.56 -3.22 12.22
N ASP A 79 5.73 -4.04 12.86
CA ASP A 79 5.53 -5.47 12.56
C ASP A 79 6.81 -6.31 12.74
N LEU A 80 7.57 -6.01 13.78
CA LEU A 80 8.79 -6.74 14.15
C LEU A 80 8.58 -8.27 14.11
N PRO A 81 9.52 -9.06 13.57
CA PRO A 81 9.42 -10.52 13.58
C PRO A 81 9.20 -11.08 14.99
N PHE A 82 8.36 -12.12 15.09
CA PHE A 82 7.95 -12.71 16.37
C PHE A 82 9.14 -13.12 17.28
N PRO A 83 10.19 -13.79 16.76
CA PRO A 83 11.33 -14.15 17.59
C PRO A 83 12.09 -12.95 18.14
N ILE A 84 12.24 -11.89 17.35
CA ILE A 84 12.90 -10.64 17.77
C ILE A 84 12.07 -9.93 18.82
N ALA A 85 10.75 -9.86 18.63
CA ALA A 85 9.85 -9.25 19.61
C ALA A 85 9.92 -9.97 20.97
N CYS A 86 9.88 -11.31 20.97
CA CYS A 86 10.02 -12.08 22.20
C CYS A 86 11.37 -11.83 22.90
N ARG A 87 12.45 -11.77 22.14
CA ARG A 87 13.79 -11.50 22.68
C ARG A 87 13.88 -10.13 23.32
N ASN A 88 13.38 -9.12 22.60
CA ASN A 88 13.39 -7.74 23.10
C ASN A 88 12.53 -7.57 24.34
N LEU A 89 11.33 -8.19 24.37
CA LEU A 89 10.44 -8.18 25.54
C LEU A 89 11.06 -8.88 26.73
N ALA A 90 11.63 -10.06 26.54
CA ALA A 90 12.29 -10.78 27.62
C ALA A 90 13.49 -9.99 28.18
N LYS A 91 14.32 -9.46 27.33
CA LYS A 91 15.49 -8.65 27.74
C LYS A 91 15.06 -7.38 28.48
N LYS A 92 14.11 -6.64 27.91
CA LYS A 92 13.71 -5.32 28.42
C LYS A 92 12.88 -5.39 29.70
N TYR A 93 11.96 -6.40 29.80
CA TYR A 93 10.96 -6.44 30.85
C TYR A 93 11.15 -7.59 31.85
N LEU A 94 11.80 -8.68 31.44
CA LEU A 94 12.10 -9.83 32.33
C LEU A 94 13.57 -9.87 32.73
N ASN A 95 14.41 -9.00 32.16
CA ASN A 95 15.86 -9.00 32.33
C ASN A 95 16.51 -10.36 31.99
N GLU A 96 15.96 -11.03 30.98
CA GLU A 96 16.42 -12.33 30.49
C GLU A 96 16.95 -12.25 29.08
N ASP A 97 18.18 -12.69 28.86
CA ASP A 97 18.73 -12.91 27.53
C ASP A 97 18.26 -14.29 27.03
N ILE A 98 17.40 -14.28 26.02
CA ILE A 98 17.01 -15.52 25.33
C ILE A 98 18.09 -15.85 24.32
N GLU A 99 18.84 -16.89 24.59
CA GLU A 99 19.66 -17.55 23.57
C GLU A 99 18.72 -18.26 22.61
N ASP A 100 18.42 -17.61 21.50
CA ASP A 100 17.67 -18.20 20.40
C ASP A 100 18.67 -18.43 19.27
N ASP A 101 18.70 -19.66 18.77
CA ASP A 101 19.45 -20.03 17.57
C ASP A 101 18.90 -19.36 16.29
N TRP A 102 17.75 -18.65 16.38
CA TRP A 102 17.26 -17.88 15.27
C TRP A 102 17.99 -16.53 15.19
N LYS A 103 19.10 -16.55 14.50
CA LYS A 103 19.65 -15.33 13.89
C LYS A 103 19.08 -15.28 12.48
N PRO A 104 18.64 -14.09 12.01
CA PRO A 104 18.38 -13.98 10.58
C PRO A 104 19.63 -14.49 9.87
N SER A 105 19.46 -15.34 8.90
CA SER A 105 20.60 -15.82 8.12
C SER A 105 21.30 -14.61 7.51
N ASN A 106 22.60 -14.71 7.26
CA ASN A 106 23.31 -13.63 6.58
C ASN A 106 22.61 -13.26 5.26
N GLU A 107 22.02 -14.23 4.58
CA GLU A 107 21.25 -14.04 3.36
C GLU A 107 19.97 -13.20 3.60
N GLU A 108 19.23 -13.44 4.70
CA GLU A 108 18.04 -12.64 5.07
C GLU A 108 18.44 -11.21 5.43
N LEU A 109 19.54 -11.02 6.14
CA LEU A 109 20.09 -9.70 6.48
C LEU A 109 20.53 -8.93 5.25
N GLU A 110 21.25 -9.56 4.33
CA GLU A 110 21.68 -8.93 3.07
C GLU A 110 20.48 -8.56 2.21
N LYS A 111 19.49 -9.45 2.09
CA LYS A 111 18.23 -9.15 1.39
C LYS A 111 17.49 -7.97 2.00
N GLN A 112 17.46 -7.87 3.33
CA GLN A 112 16.83 -6.72 4.00
C GLN A 112 17.59 -5.42 3.72
N LYS A 113 18.92 -5.43 3.80
CA LYS A 113 19.76 -4.26 3.47
C LYS A 113 19.54 -3.82 2.02
N GLU A 114 19.48 -4.77 1.09
CA GLU A 114 19.22 -4.49 -0.32
C GLU A 114 17.84 -3.86 -0.53
N GLN A 115 16.79 -4.39 0.12
CA GLN A 115 15.45 -3.81 0.09
C GLN A 115 15.43 -2.38 0.64
N ASP A 116 16.12 -2.13 1.74
CA ASP A 116 16.17 -0.81 2.37
C ASP A 116 16.94 0.19 1.49
N ALA A 117 18.05 -0.24 0.86
CA ALA A 117 18.78 0.56 -0.11
C ALA A 117 17.91 0.93 -1.33
N MET A 118 17.15 -0.03 -1.88
CA MET A 118 16.21 0.25 -2.97
C MET A 118 15.10 1.23 -2.57
N ARG A 119 14.55 1.13 -1.35
CA ARG A 119 13.57 2.10 -0.86
C ARG A 119 14.15 3.49 -0.71
N ILE A 120 15.41 3.60 -0.28
CA ILE A 120 16.10 4.89 -0.18
C ILE A 120 16.17 5.56 -1.55
N VAL A 121 16.64 4.88 -2.59
CA VAL A 121 16.75 5.48 -3.93
C VAL A 121 15.38 5.80 -4.54
N LEU A 122 14.33 5.00 -4.24
CA LEU A 122 12.95 5.30 -4.65
C LEU A 122 12.40 6.56 -3.95
N ASN A 123 12.68 6.75 -2.66
CA ASN A 123 12.28 7.96 -1.93
C ASN A 123 13.00 9.22 -2.47
N TYR A 124 14.28 9.12 -2.77
CA TYR A 124 15.01 10.22 -3.42
C TYR A 124 14.44 10.56 -4.80
N ALA A 125 14.12 9.53 -5.60
CA ALA A 125 13.49 9.75 -6.91
C ALA A 125 12.12 10.41 -6.78
N GLN A 126 11.32 10.01 -5.79
CA GLN A 126 10.03 10.65 -5.49
C GLN A 126 10.20 12.14 -5.17
N SER A 127 11.15 12.48 -4.29
CA SER A 127 11.44 13.88 -3.96
C SER A 127 11.78 14.67 -5.22
N TYR A 128 12.68 14.15 -6.05
CA TYR A 128 13.04 14.79 -7.32
C TYR A 128 11.83 15.02 -8.24
N PHE A 129 10.99 14.02 -8.43
CA PHE A 129 9.82 14.15 -9.32
C PHE A 129 8.78 15.12 -8.75
N VAL A 130 8.60 15.16 -7.43
CA VAL A 130 7.74 16.15 -6.78
C VAL A 130 8.32 17.55 -6.93
N ASP A 131 9.61 17.75 -6.73
CA ASP A 131 10.24 19.06 -6.96
C ASP A 131 10.04 19.51 -8.42
N CYS A 132 10.28 18.61 -9.37
CA CYS A 132 10.14 18.92 -10.80
C CYS A 132 8.71 19.28 -11.22
N ILE A 133 7.66 18.72 -10.64
CA ILE A 133 6.28 19.07 -11.01
C ILE A 133 5.92 20.49 -10.58
N HIS A 134 6.58 21.03 -9.56
CA HIS A 134 6.35 22.40 -9.06
C HIS A 134 7.19 23.46 -9.79
N GLU A 135 8.12 23.06 -10.66
CA GLU A 135 8.89 24.00 -11.48
C GLU A 135 8.01 24.69 -12.54
N ASN A 136 8.52 25.82 -13.06
CA ASN A 136 7.89 26.57 -14.15
C ASN A 136 8.39 26.17 -15.55
N THR A 137 8.87 24.93 -15.71
CA THR A 137 9.23 24.39 -17.02
C THR A 137 7.97 24.05 -17.84
N PRO A 138 7.99 24.14 -19.18
CA PRO A 138 6.82 23.82 -20.00
C PRO A 138 6.27 22.41 -19.74
N GLY A 139 7.14 21.41 -19.54
CA GLY A 139 6.73 20.05 -19.23
C GLY A 139 6.05 19.91 -17.87
N ALA A 140 6.55 20.61 -16.85
CA ALA A 140 5.95 20.61 -15.51
C ALA A 140 4.57 21.30 -15.52
N VAL A 141 4.44 22.42 -16.21
CA VAL A 141 3.14 23.11 -16.39
C VAL A 141 2.14 22.18 -17.08
N GLN A 142 2.52 21.57 -18.18
CA GLN A 142 1.69 20.61 -18.90
C GLN A 142 1.28 19.40 -18.01
N ALA A 143 2.21 18.90 -17.21
CA ALA A 143 1.94 17.79 -16.27
C ALA A 143 0.90 18.19 -15.23
N ARG A 144 1.05 19.36 -14.58
CA ARG A 144 0.08 19.88 -13.60
C ARG A 144 -1.31 20.03 -14.21
N GLU A 145 -1.41 20.65 -15.38
CA GLU A 145 -2.70 20.82 -16.07
C GLU A 145 -3.35 19.49 -16.43
N ALA A 146 -2.57 18.52 -16.92
CA ALA A 146 -3.06 17.18 -17.25
C ALA A 146 -3.58 16.44 -16.03
N VAL A 147 -2.89 16.54 -14.89
CA VAL A 147 -3.31 15.93 -13.60
C VAL A 147 -4.55 16.62 -13.07
N LYS A 148 -4.57 17.95 -13.01
CA LYS A 148 -5.68 18.78 -12.56
C LYS A 148 -6.96 18.52 -13.35
N LYS A 149 -6.88 18.52 -14.67
CA LYS A 149 -8.00 18.22 -15.57
C LYS A 149 -8.59 16.83 -15.32
N ARG A 150 -7.75 15.86 -14.95
CA ARG A 150 -8.15 14.47 -14.81
C ARG A 150 -8.71 14.15 -13.43
N TRP A 151 -8.10 14.64 -12.37
CA TRP A 151 -8.37 14.22 -10.99
C TRP A 151 -8.68 15.37 -10.01
N GLY A 152 -8.48 16.61 -10.40
CA GLY A 152 -8.68 17.81 -9.57
C GLY A 152 -7.38 18.40 -9.04
N GLU A 153 -7.50 19.54 -8.36
CA GLU A 153 -6.38 20.34 -7.86
C GLU A 153 -5.53 19.55 -6.85
N ASP A 154 -6.18 18.89 -5.89
CA ASP A 154 -5.53 18.27 -4.74
C ASP A 154 -4.86 16.94 -5.06
N ALA A 155 -5.01 16.43 -6.30
CA ALA A 155 -4.52 15.10 -6.66
C ALA A 155 -2.99 15.02 -6.62
N ILE A 156 -2.28 16.09 -6.94
CA ILE A 156 -0.81 16.14 -6.92
C ILE A 156 -0.32 15.85 -5.51
N GLU A 157 -0.82 16.58 -4.53
CA GLU A 157 -0.40 16.45 -3.13
C GLU A 157 -0.90 15.14 -2.51
N THR A 158 -2.20 14.82 -2.73
CA THR A 158 -2.82 13.65 -2.11
C THR A 158 -2.16 12.33 -2.51
N PHE A 159 -1.76 12.23 -3.79
CA PHE A 159 -1.20 10.99 -4.33
C PHE A 159 0.31 11.06 -4.56
N GLY A 160 0.94 12.19 -4.24
CA GLY A 160 2.37 12.40 -4.45
C GLY A 160 2.77 12.37 -5.92
N ILE A 161 1.92 12.90 -6.80
CA ILE A 161 2.17 12.88 -8.24
C ILE A 161 3.32 13.83 -8.55
N GLY A 162 4.29 13.37 -9.34
CA GLY A 162 5.46 14.13 -9.76
C GLY A 162 5.56 14.25 -11.27
N TYR A 163 6.65 14.87 -11.73
CA TYR A 163 7.01 14.96 -13.14
C TYR A 163 8.44 14.51 -13.35
N ALA A 164 8.65 13.61 -14.29
CA ALA A 164 9.98 13.18 -14.73
C ALA A 164 10.37 13.94 -16.01
N PRO A 165 11.25 14.94 -15.93
CA PRO A 165 11.72 15.66 -17.10
C PRO A 165 12.52 14.74 -18.04
N ARG A 166 12.66 15.18 -19.29
CA ARG A 166 13.39 14.43 -20.31
C ARG A 166 14.83 14.17 -19.93
N GLU A 167 15.45 15.15 -19.31
CA GLU A 167 16.86 15.13 -18.92
C GLU A 167 17.01 15.58 -17.46
N GLY A 168 18.22 15.48 -16.92
CA GLY A 168 18.55 15.98 -15.59
C GLY A 168 18.51 14.94 -14.48
N PHE A 169 17.67 13.91 -14.53
CA PHE A 169 17.54 12.94 -13.45
C PHE A 169 18.86 12.22 -13.10
N ILE A 170 19.60 11.76 -14.12
CA ILE A 170 20.87 11.04 -13.89
C ILE A 170 21.95 11.97 -13.32
N SER A 171 22.05 13.19 -13.85
CA SER A 171 23.00 14.18 -13.32
C SER A 171 22.66 14.57 -11.89
N TRP A 172 21.38 14.75 -11.58
CA TRP A 172 20.90 15.00 -10.24
C TRP A 172 21.21 13.83 -9.31
N ALA A 173 20.97 12.59 -9.74
CA ALA A 173 21.26 11.40 -8.95
C ALA A 173 22.75 11.26 -8.63
N LYS A 174 23.62 11.56 -9.60
CA LYS A 174 25.07 11.61 -9.40
C LYS A 174 25.47 12.69 -8.40
N ASN A 175 24.90 13.88 -8.49
CA ASN A 175 25.16 14.97 -7.54
C ASN A 175 24.70 14.64 -6.11
N LYS A 176 23.70 13.78 -5.95
CA LYS A 176 23.24 13.25 -4.67
C LYS A 176 24.00 11.99 -4.22
N ALA A 177 25.04 11.58 -4.96
CA ALA A 177 25.82 10.36 -4.72
C ALA A 177 24.93 9.10 -4.62
N LEU A 178 23.82 9.04 -5.37
CA LEU A 178 22.98 7.86 -5.41
C LEU A 178 23.63 6.78 -6.26
N ASP A 179 23.47 5.54 -5.81
CA ASP A 179 23.91 4.35 -6.53
C ASP A 179 23.09 4.17 -7.82
N LEU A 180 23.74 4.30 -8.97
CA LEU A 180 23.09 4.17 -10.27
C LEU A 180 22.67 2.74 -10.59
N ASP A 181 23.35 1.74 -10.04
CA ASP A 181 23.03 0.34 -10.25
C ASP A 181 21.75 -0.04 -9.47
N LEU A 182 21.56 0.51 -8.28
CA LEU A 182 20.30 0.39 -7.56
C LEU A 182 19.15 1.09 -8.30
N LEU A 183 19.39 2.29 -8.87
CA LEU A 183 18.39 2.98 -9.70
C LEU A 183 18.02 2.20 -10.96
N GLU A 184 18.97 1.45 -11.53
CA GLU A 184 18.72 0.55 -12.65
C GLU A 184 17.97 -0.70 -12.21
N GLN A 185 18.31 -1.28 -11.07
CA GLN A 185 17.63 -2.45 -10.51
C GLN A 185 16.16 -2.16 -10.21
N VAL A 186 15.83 -1.00 -9.68
CA VAL A 186 14.42 -0.58 -9.48
C VAL A 186 13.73 -0.09 -10.76
N GLY A 187 14.46 -0.01 -11.88
CA GLY A 187 13.91 0.32 -13.19
C GLY A 187 13.72 1.82 -13.47
N LEU A 188 14.33 2.71 -12.69
CA LEU A 188 14.29 4.16 -12.93
C LEU A 188 15.28 4.60 -14.02
N ILE A 189 16.34 3.84 -14.23
CA ILE A 189 17.35 4.04 -15.25
C ILE A 189 17.39 2.79 -16.13
N GLY A 190 17.60 3.00 -17.41
CA GLY A 190 17.95 1.97 -18.39
C GLY A 190 19.30 2.28 -19.04
N GLU A 191 19.88 1.28 -19.68
CA GLU A 191 21.10 1.41 -20.46
C GLU A 191 20.81 1.20 -21.94
N GLY A 192 21.40 2.01 -22.79
CA GLY A 192 21.28 1.93 -24.24
C GLY A 192 22.62 2.24 -24.91
N GLU A 193 22.66 2.18 -26.23
CA GLU A 193 23.88 2.42 -27.03
C GLU A 193 24.57 3.77 -26.73
N ARG A 194 23.82 4.78 -26.28
CA ARG A 194 24.32 6.11 -25.90
C ARG A 194 24.56 6.30 -24.42
N GLY A 195 24.55 5.22 -23.64
CA GLY A 195 24.72 5.21 -22.20
C GLY A 195 23.40 5.17 -21.42
N LYS A 196 23.49 5.42 -20.11
CA LYS A 196 22.34 5.34 -19.19
C LYS A 196 21.32 6.47 -19.45
N TYR A 197 20.01 6.15 -19.39
CA TYR A 197 18.92 7.10 -19.60
C TYR A 197 17.81 6.92 -18.57
N SER A 198 17.05 7.99 -18.27
CA SER A 198 15.88 7.92 -17.42
C SER A 198 14.73 7.20 -18.11
N MET A 199 14.12 6.23 -17.43
CA MET A 199 13.00 5.44 -17.99
C MET A 199 11.69 6.24 -18.05
N LEU A 200 11.43 7.14 -17.09
CA LEU A 200 10.14 7.81 -16.95
C LEU A 200 10.06 9.19 -17.62
N ARG A 201 11.02 9.53 -18.45
CA ARG A 201 11.15 10.84 -19.10
C ARG A 201 9.89 11.31 -19.84
N ASP A 202 9.61 12.61 -19.78
CA ASP A 202 8.46 13.30 -20.37
C ASP A 202 7.11 12.71 -19.91
N ARG A 203 7.03 12.32 -18.64
CA ARG A 203 5.83 11.72 -18.04
C ARG A 203 5.54 12.31 -16.67
N TYR A 204 4.28 12.46 -16.33
CA TYR A 204 3.97 12.59 -14.91
C TYR A 204 4.02 11.23 -14.23
N THR A 205 4.59 11.21 -13.03
CA THR A 205 4.86 10.00 -12.24
C THR A 205 3.84 9.86 -11.14
N ILE A 206 3.47 8.63 -10.84
CA ILE A 206 2.56 8.28 -9.77
C ILE A 206 3.26 7.22 -8.93
N PRO A 207 3.57 7.47 -7.66
CA PRO A 207 4.23 6.50 -6.81
C PRO A 207 3.28 5.34 -6.47
N ILE A 208 3.86 4.16 -6.37
CA ILE A 208 3.18 2.96 -5.91
C ILE A 208 3.64 2.70 -4.48
N TYR A 209 2.68 2.62 -3.55
CA TYR A 209 2.95 2.39 -2.15
C TYR A 209 2.55 0.97 -1.72
N ASP A 210 3.29 0.41 -0.78
CA ASP A 210 2.85 -0.78 -0.06
C ASP A 210 1.82 -0.42 1.04
N LYS A 211 1.29 -1.43 1.73
CA LYS A 211 0.34 -1.25 2.84
C LYS A 211 0.89 -0.43 4.02
N MET A 212 2.22 -0.29 4.12
CA MET A 212 2.92 0.50 5.13
C MET A 212 3.23 1.93 4.66
N SER A 213 2.67 2.34 3.52
CA SER A 213 2.93 3.64 2.87
C SER A 213 4.40 3.86 2.48
N ARG A 214 5.17 2.79 2.24
CA ARG A 214 6.52 2.87 1.72
C ARG A 214 6.47 2.81 0.20
N ILE A 215 7.25 3.64 -0.47
CA ILE A 215 7.34 3.63 -1.94
C ILE A 215 8.05 2.35 -2.38
N ILE A 216 7.41 1.62 -3.29
CA ILE A 216 7.92 0.38 -3.87
C ILE A 216 8.19 0.48 -5.37
N GLY A 217 7.68 1.50 -6.04
CA GLY A 217 7.85 1.72 -7.46
C GLY A 217 7.06 2.90 -7.98
N PHE A 218 7.01 3.03 -9.30
CA PHE A 218 6.26 4.08 -9.98
C PHE A 218 5.51 3.53 -11.19
N THR A 219 4.37 4.12 -11.46
CA THR A 219 3.77 4.16 -12.79
C THR A 219 3.87 5.58 -13.33
N ALA A 220 4.02 5.72 -14.64
CA ALA A 220 4.15 7.05 -15.25
C ALA A 220 3.37 7.13 -16.56
N ARG A 221 2.66 8.24 -16.75
CA ARG A 221 1.85 8.45 -17.93
C ARG A 221 2.46 9.51 -18.84
N THR A 222 2.51 9.21 -20.16
CA THR A 222 2.90 10.20 -21.16
C THR A 222 1.85 11.30 -21.30
N MET A 223 2.32 12.50 -21.59
CA MET A 223 1.48 13.64 -21.96
C MET A 223 1.37 13.78 -23.49
N SER A 224 2.12 12.97 -24.23
CA SER A 224 2.09 12.95 -25.69
C SER A 224 0.83 12.25 -26.21
N ASP A 225 0.24 12.81 -27.27
CA ASP A 225 -0.85 12.21 -28.02
C ASP A 225 -0.38 11.20 -29.08
N ASN A 226 0.94 11.04 -29.25
CA ASN A 226 1.50 10.05 -30.16
C ASN A 226 1.12 8.62 -29.71
N LYS A 227 0.41 7.90 -30.56
CA LYS A 227 -0.09 6.54 -30.30
C LYS A 227 1.03 5.49 -30.25
N ASP A 228 2.20 5.77 -30.84
CA ASP A 228 3.36 4.88 -30.80
C ASP A 228 4.06 4.90 -29.43
N ILE A 229 3.74 5.87 -28.59
CA ILE A 229 4.27 5.98 -27.23
C ILE A 229 3.33 5.27 -26.26
N CYS A 230 3.85 4.27 -25.56
CA CYS A 230 3.09 3.58 -24.53
C CYS A 230 2.50 4.58 -23.51
N LYS A 231 1.17 4.55 -23.35
CA LYS A 231 0.40 5.51 -22.54
C LYS A 231 0.81 5.48 -21.08
N TYR A 232 0.93 4.29 -20.51
CA TYR A 232 1.38 4.07 -19.14
C TYR A 232 2.63 3.21 -19.14
N LEU A 233 3.64 3.60 -18.38
CA LEU A 233 4.85 2.85 -18.16
C LEU A 233 4.95 2.51 -16.67
N ASN A 234 4.93 1.23 -16.37
CA ASN A 234 5.21 0.72 -15.02
C ASN A 234 6.68 0.32 -14.93
N LEU A 235 7.31 0.56 -13.79
CA LEU A 235 8.64 0.03 -13.53
C LEU A 235 8.65 -1.50 -13.61
N LYS A 236 9.83 -2.07 -13.86
CA LYS A 236 10.04 -3.52 -13.83
C LYS A 236 9.90 -4.06 -12.41
N ASN A 237 9.66 -5.36 -12.28
CA ASN A 237 9.71 -6.04 -10.98
C ASN A 237 11.10 -5.90 -10.37
N SER A 238 11.13 -5.74 -9.06
CA SER A 238 12.36 -5.68 -8.24
C SER A 238 12.12 -6.43 -6.93
N ILE A 239 13.13 -6.52 -6.08
CA ILE A 239 13.00 -7.16 -4.77
C ILE A 239 11.99 -6.48 -3.84
N VAL A 240 11.63 -5.19 -4.10
CA VAL A 240 10.62 -4.43 -3.34
C VAL A 240 9.28 -4.31 -4.06
N TYR A 241 9.23 -4.56 -5.37
CA TYR A 241 8.04 -4.39 -6.20
C TYR A 241 7.77 -5.59 -7.08
N HIS A 242 6.62 -6.22 -6.89
CA HIS A 242 6.13 -7.30 -7.72
C HIS A 242 4.69 -7.02 -8.13
N LYS A 243 4.41 -6.97 -9.43
CA LYS A 243 3.07 -6.66 -9.97
C LYS A 243 2.00 -7.65 -9.53
N ASP A 244 2.36 -8.91 -9.30
CA ASP A 244 1.46 -9.98 -8.88
C ASP A 244 1.09 -9.95 -7.39
N THR A 245 1.83 -9.21 -6.59
CA THR A 245 1.55 -9.06 -5.16
C THR A 245 1.20 -7.62 -4.76
N SER A 246 1.63 -6.63 -5.52
CA SER A 246 1.38 -5.22 -5.19
C SER A 246 -0.04 -4.80 -5.58
N VAL A 247 -0.66 -3.98 -4.74
CA VAL A 247 -2.01 -3.44 -4.94
C VAL A 247 -1.94 -1.91 -4.94
N PHE A 248 -2.39 -1.29 -6.02
CA PHE A 248 -2.38 0.17 -6.15
C PHE A 248 -3.43 0.81 -5.23
N GLY A 249 -3.02 1.85 -4.50
CA GLY A 249 -3.91 2.63 -3.62
C GLY A 249 -4.22 1.98 -2.27
N ILE A 250 -3.63 0.82 -1.94
CA ILE A 250 -3.91 0.10 -0.69
C ILE A 250 -3.55 0.91 0.56
N ASN A 251 -2.50 1.72 0.49
CA ASN A 251 -2.04 2.57 1.59
C ASN A 251 -3.14 3.53 2.07
N LEU A 252 -3.87 4.17 1.16
CA LEU A 252 -4.98 5.07 1.47
C LEU A 252 -6.28 4.32 1.72
N ALA A 253 -6.51 3.22 1.00
CA ALA A 253 -7.79 2.49 1.02
C ALA A 253 -8.02 1.67 2.29
N GLN A 254 -6.97 1.13 2.91
CA GLN A 254 -7.11 0.12 3.97
C GLN A 254 -7.88 0.59 5.20
N LYS A 255 -7.76 1.87 5.58
CA LYS A 255 -8.49 2.44 6.72
C LYS A 255 -10.00 2.39 6.47
N GLN A 256 -10.45 2.94 5.34
CA GLN A 256 -11.86 2.98 5.00
C GLN A 256 -12.43 1.59 4.69
N ALA A 257 -11.60 0.71 4.11
CA ALA A 257 -11.97 -0.66 3.85
C ALA A 257 -12.27 -1.45 5.15
N ARG A 258 -11.49 -1.24 6.21
CA ARG A 258 -11.77 -1.83 7.54
C ARG A 258 -13.08 -1.32 8.13
N ILE A 259 -13.34 -0.01 8.04
CA ILE A 259 -14.56 0.61 8.59
C ILE A 259 -15.80 0.09 7.86
N GLN A 260 -15.76 -0.01 6.53
CA GLN A 260 -16.90 -0.42 5.71
C GLN A 260 -16.97 -1.92 5.44
N ASP A 261 -15.98 -2.68 5.90
CA ASP A 261 -15.81 -4.12 5.65
C ASP A 261 -15.89 -4.48 4.15
N LYS A 262 -15.32 -3.62 3.29
CA LYS A 262 -15.32 -3.85 1.83
C LYS A 262 -14.25 -3.06 1.10
N PHE A 263 -13.79 -3.63 -0.02
CA PHE A 263 -13.03 -2.92 -1.05
C PHE A 263 -13.82 -2.78 -2.34
N TYR A 264 -13.59 -1.68 -3.05
CA TYR A 264 -13.93 -1.55 -4.46
C TYR A 264 -12.70 -1.85 -5.30
N LEU A 265 -12.84 -2.78 -6.23
CA LEU A 265 -11.78 -3.21 -7.14
C LEU A 265 -12.05 -2.62 -8.51
N VAL A 266 -11.12 -1.84 -9.04
CA VAL A 266 -11.18 -1.26 -10.38
C VAL A 266 -10.05 -1.81 -11.26
N GLU A 267 -10.09 -1.53 -12.56
CA GLU A 267 -9.12 -2.09 -13.50
C GLU A 267 -7.76 -1.39 -13.44
N GLY A 268 -7.75 -0.07 -13.18
CA GLY A 268 -6.53 0.72 -13.24
C GLY A 268 -6.29 1.71 -12.12
N GLY A 269 -5.01 2.03 -11.89
CA GLY A 269 -4.61 3.07 -10.93
C GLY A 269 -5.27 4.44 -11.16
N PRO A 270 -5.46 4.89 -12.42
CA PRO A 270 -6.20 6.12 -12.71
C PRO A 270 -7.60 6.18 -12.14
N ASP A 271 -8.31 5.05 -12.12
CA ASP A 271 -9.67 4.96 -11.61
C ASP A 271 -9.69 4.98 -10.10
N VAL A 272 -8.66 4.37 -9.47
CA VAL A 272 -8.44 4.50 -8.02
C VAL A 272 -8.29 5.96 -7.64
N ILE A 273 -7.38 6.69 -8.31
CA ILE A 273 -7.17 8.12 -8.04
C ILE A 273 -8.48 8.88 -8.21
N LYS A 274 -9.24 8.63 -9.29
CA LYS A 274 -10.50 9.31 -9.55
C LYS A 274 -11.53 9.06 -8.47
N LEU A 275 -11.70 7.80 -8.06
CA LEU A 275 -12.71 7.44 -7.05
C LEU A 275 -12.29 7.92 -5.65
N GLN A 276 -11.02 7.81 -5.30
CA GLN A 276 -10.53 8.32 -4.02
C GLN A 276 -10.61 9.85 -3.95
N SER A 277 -10.37 10.57 -5.05
CA SER A 277 -10.51 12.05 -5.11
C SER A 277 -11.95 12.54 -4.90
N ILE A 278 -12.96 11.69 -5.13
CA ILE A 278 -14.37 12.00 -4.85
C ILE A 278 -14.91 11.35 -3.58
N GLY A 279 -14.01 10.85 -2.71
CA GLY A 279 -14.34 10.35 -1.38
C GLY A 279 -14.64 8.84 -1.29
N ILE A 280 -14.52 8.07 -2.39
CA ILE A 280 -14.64 6.60 -2.36
C ILE A 280 -13.27 6.00 -2.06
N LEU A 281 -12.83 6.18 -0.80
CA LEU A 281 -11.45 5.93 -0.38
C LEU A 281 -11.04 4.47 -0.41
N ASN A 282 -11.94 3.52 -0.16
CA ASN A 282 -11.67 2.08 -0.13
C ASN A 282 -11.59 1.44 -1.53
N THR A 283 -11.09 2.20 -2.51
CA THR A 283 -10.88 1.75 -3.89
C THR A 283 -9.43 1.36 -4.12
N VAL A 284 -9.20 0.24 -4.81
CA VAL A 284 -7.88 -0.29 -5.14
C VAL A 284 -7.87 -0.89 -6.55
N ALA A 285 -6.69 -1.00 -7.16
CA ALA A 285 -6.52 -1.65 -8.45
C ALA A 285 -5.36 -2.66 -8.45
N SER A 286 -5.43 -3.62 -9.37
CA SER A 286 -4.28 -4.45 -9.72
C SER A 286 -3.27 -3.62 -10.53
N LEU A 287 -2.01 -4.07 -10.55
CA LEU A 287 -0.94 -3.42 -11.34
C LEU A 287 -0.60 -4.18 -12.62
N GLY A 288 -1.33 -5.26 -12.92
CA GLY A 288 -1.05 -6.16 -14.03
C GLY A 288 -2.25 -6.54 -14.90
N GLY A 289 -3.32 -5.77 -14.91
CA GLY A 289 -4.53 -6.01 -15.72
C GLY A 289 -5.48 -7.08 -15.17
N ALA A 290 -4.99 -8.09 -14.45
CA ALA A 290 -5.82 -9.11 -13.79
C ALA A 290 -5.48 -9.20 -12.29
N TRP A 291 -6.48 -9.46 -11.46
CA TRP A 291 -6.29 -9.70 -10.03
C TRP A 291 -5.68 -11.08 -9.78
N THR A 292 -4.66 -11.12 -8.95
CA THR A 292 -3.99 -12.37 -8.57
C THR A 292 -4.50 -12.89 -7.21
N PRO A 293 -4.35 -14.21 -6.95
CA PRO A 293 -4.67 -14.77 -5.64
C PRO A 293 -3.91 -14.11 -4.49
N ASN A 294 -2.67 -13.72 -4.72
CA ASN A 294 -1.82 -13.08 -3.70
C ASN A 294 -2.31 -11.67 -3.35
N GLN A 295 -2.75 -10.89 -4.35
CA GLN A 295 -3.36 -9.58 -4.13
C GLN A 295 -4.67 -9.72 -3.35
N LEU A 296 -5.55 -10.63 -3.75
CA LEU A 296 -6.83 -10.85 -3.06
C LEU A 296 -6.65 -11.33 -1.62
N LYS A 297 -5.70 -12.23 -1.36
CA LYS A 297 -5.37 -12.65 0.01
C LYS A 297 -4.98 -11.48 0.90
N GLN A 298 -4.27 -10.48 0.38
CA GLN A 298 -3.92 -9.29 1.15
C GLN A 298 -5.17 -8.46 1.50
N LEU A 299 -6.09 -8.28 0.53
CA LEU A 299 -7.32 -7.52 0.76
C LEU A 299 -8.22 -8.20 1.78
N PHE A 300 -8.38 -9.52 1.71
CA PHE A 300 -9.21 -10.29 2.65
C PHE A 300 -8.65 -10.36 4.08
N LYS A 301 -7.39 -10.04 4.30
CA LYS A 301 -6.86 -9.81 5.66
C LYS A 301 -7.35 -8.49 6.28
N ILE A 302 -7.89 -7.59 5.46
CA ILE A 302 -8.29 -6.24 5.86
C ILE A 302 -9.82 -6.10 5.92
N ALA A 303 -10.54 -6.65 4.95
CA ALA A 303 -12.00 -6.60 4.83
C ALA A 303 -12.54 -7.88 4.21
N HIS A 304 -13.78 -8.25 4.52
CA HIS A 304 -14.39 -9.54 4.11
C HIS A 304 -15.12 -9.48 2.76
N LYS A 305 -15.30 -8.29 2.19
CA LYS A 305 -16.06 -8.10 0.94
C LYS A 305 -15.22 -7.40 -0.10
N VAL A 306 -15.38 -7.81 -1.35
CA VAL A 306 -14.86 -7.11 -2.52
C VAL A 306 -15.99 -6.86 -3.52
N ILE A 307 -15.99 -5.67 -4.12
CA ILE A 307 -16.96 -5.25 -5.14
C ILE A 307 -16.16 -4.85 -6.37
N PHE A 308 -16.29 -5.61 -7.44
CA PHE A 308 -15.62 -5.31 -8.69
C PHE A 308 -16.41 -4.30 -9.52
N ILE A 309 -15.75 -3.27 -10.02
CA ILE A 309 -16.29 -2.21 -10.88
C ILE A 309 -15.49 -2.24 -12.18
N PRO A 310 -16.00 -2.92 -13.23
CA PRO A 310 -15.34 -2.98 -14.52
C PRO A 310 -15.47 -1.66 -15.28
N ASP A 311 -14.58 -1.40 -16.23
CA ASP A 311 -14.68 -0.29 -17.17
C ASP A 311 -15.90 -0.48 -18.10
N ALA A 312 -16.51 0.64 -18.52
CA ALA A 312 -17.69 0.62 -19.38
C ALA A 312 -17.46 -0.05 -20.74
N ASP A 313 -16.24 -0.01 -21.25
CA ASP A 313 -15.85 -0.65 -22.51
C ASP A 313 -15.69 -2.17 -22.35
N THR A 314 -15.20 -2.61 -21.21
CA THR A 314 -15.13 -4.03 -20.84
C THR A 314 -16.52 -4.66 -20.80
N LEU A 315 -17.56 -3.90 -20.39
CA LEU A 315 -18.94 -4.36 -20.38
C LEU A 315 -19.55 -4.57 -21.78
N LYS A 316 -19.01 -3.93 -22.82
CA LYS A 316 -19.47 -4.12 -24.21
C LYS A 316 -18.92 -5.38 -24.86
N GLU A 317 -17.74 -5.79 -24.44
CA GLU A 317 -17.00 -6.95 -25.01
C GLU A 317 -17.22 -8.25 -24.22
N ILE A 318 -17.59 -8.13 -22.95
CA ILE A 318 -17.76 -9.29 -22.07
C ILE A 318 -19.23 -9.75 -22.12
N ASN A 319 -19.46 -10.92 -22.73
CA ASN A 319 -20.70 -11.66 -22.52
C ASN A 319 -20.88 -11.96 -21.03
N ILE A 320 -22.10 -11.89 -20.51
CA ILE A 320 -22.46 -12.15 -19.10
C ILE A 320 -21.79 -13.44 -18.57
N LEU A 321 -21.55 -14.42 -19.44
CA LEU A 321 -20.82 -15.67 -19.16
C LEU A 321 -19.34 -15.46 -18.82
N GLN A 322 -18.67 -14.45 -19.37
CA GLN A 322 -17.25 -14.17 -19.05
C GLN A 322 -17.11 -13.44 -17.72
N VAL A 323 -18.02 -12.55 -17.39
CA VAL A 323 -18.08 -11.92 -16.04
C VAL A 323 -18.34 -13.00 -14.99
N GLN A 324 -19.25 -13.93 -15.26
CA GLN A 324 -19.49 -15.10 -14.41
C GLN A 324 -18.26 -16.02 -14.31
N SER A 325 -17.50 -16.22 -15.39
CA SER A 325 -16.29 -17.07 -15.38
C SER A 325 -15.12 -16.43 -14.62
N MET A 326 -14.96 -15.11 -14.69
CA MET A 326 -14.00 -14.38 -13.84
C MET A 326 -14.42 -14.42 -12.37
N SER A 327 -15.74 -14.33 -12.09
CA SER A 327 -16.30 -14.55 -10.75
C SER A 327 -16.07 -15.95 -10.26
N PHE A 328 -16.33 -16.95 -11.10
CA PHE A 328 -16.17 -18.35 -10.73
C PHE A 328 -14.70 -18.68 -10.44
N LYS A 329 -13.76 -18.23 -11.27
CA LYS A 329 -12.33 -18.37 -10.99
C LYS A 329 -11.92 -17.68 -9.70
N MET A 330 -12.48 -16.50 -9.43
CA MET A 330 -12.21 -15.72 -8.22
C MET A 330 -12.83 -16.38 -6.98
N VAL A 331 -14.06 -16.87 -7.09
CA VAL A 331 -14.75 -17.66 -6.04
C VAL A 331 -14.10 -19.03 -5.85
N GLU A 332 -13.71 -19.72 -6.92
CA GLU A 332 -13.01 -21.01 -6.87
C GLU A 332 -11.62 -20.89 -6.23
N LEU A 333 -10.89 -19.80 -6.52
CA LEU A 333 -9.60 -19.48 -5.88
C LEU A 333 -9.77 -19.18 -4.38
N LEU A 334 -10.91 -18.64 -3.99
CA LEU A 334 -11.22 -18.28 -2.60
C LEU A 334 -11.82 -19.44 -1.82
N SER A 335 -12.63 -20.29 -2.44
CA SER A 335 -13.29 -21.45 -1.79
C SER A 335 -12.34 -22.58 -1.41
N ARG A 336 -11.17 -22.65 -2.05
CA ARG A 336 -10.14 -23.66 -1.73
C ARG A 336 -9.35 -23.37 -0.44
N GLN A 337 -9.58 -22.25 0.26
CA GLN A 337 -8.69 -21.80 1.34
C GLN A 337 -9.31 -21.38 2.68
N ASP A 338 -10.58 -21.40 2.94
CA ASP A 338 -11.17 -21.35 4.29
C ASP A 338 -12.68 -21.02 4.25
N SER A 339 -13.43 -21.72 5.11
CA SER A 339 -14.89 -21.73 5.17
C SER A 339 -15.51 -20.54 5.94
N ARG A 340 -14.98 -19.33 5.82
CA ARG A 340 -15.63 -18.12 6.32
C ARG A 340 -16.28 -17.38 5.16
N SER A 341 -17.56 -17.03 5.32
CA SER A 341 -18.44 -16.43 4.31
C SER A 341 -17.83 -15.19 3.67
N MET A 342 -17.10 -15.38 2.57
CA MET A 342 -16.61 -14.30 1.72
C MET A 342 -17.69 -13.93 0.70
N CYS A 343 -18.03 -12.65 0.61
CA CYS A 343 -19.05 -12.16 -0.31
C CYS A 343 -18.38 -11.36 -1.45
N VAL A 344 -18.50 -11.86 -2.66
CA VAL A 344 -18.12 -11.13 -3.89
C VAL A 344 -19.40 -10.57 -4.51
N LYS A 345 -19.48 -9.25 -4.69
CA LYS A 345 -20.61 -8.58 -5.35
C LYS A 345 -20.12 -7.80 -6.56
N TYR A 346 -20.95 -7.79 -7.59
CA TYR A 346 -20.75 -6.97 -8.79
C TYR A 346 -21.68 -5.79 -8.76
N LEU A 347 -21.15 -4.59 -8.99
CA LEU A 347 -21.96 -3.41 -9.27
C LEU A 347 -21.89 -3.15 -10.77
N LEU A 348 -22.88 -3.63 -11.51
CA LEU A 348 -23.08 -3.27 -12.92
C LEU A 348 -23.61 -1.84 -12.95
N THR A 349 -22.76 -0.84 -13.01
CA THR A 349 -23.21 0.54 -13.23
C THR A 349 -23.44 0.74 -14.73
N THR A 350 -24.70 0.64 -15.16
CA THR A 350 -25.14 1.14 -16.44
C THR A 350 -25.12 2.67 -16.42
N LEU A 351 -23.97 3.27 -16.59
CA LEU A 351 -23.88 4.67 -17.01
C LEU A 351 -24.23 4.70 -18.51
N ARG A 352 -25.52 4.79 -18.84
CA ARG A 352 -25.94 5.13 -20.19
C ARG A 352 -25.36 6.50 -20.52
N PRO A 353 -24.63 6.67 -21.64
CA PRO A 353 -24.31 7.99 -22.14
C PRO A 353 -25.65 8.68 -22.43
N LYS A 354 -25.86 9.89 -21.89
CA LYS A 354 -27.03 10.72 -22.21
C LYS A 354 -27.07 10.92 -23.73
N LYS A 355 -27.90 10.15 -24.44
CA LYS A 355 -28.32 10.52 -25.78
C LYS A 355 -28.98 11.90 -25.68
N LYS A 356 -28.45 12.88 -26.42
CA LYS A 356 -29.10 14.15 -26.66
C LYS A 356 -30.49 13.83 -27.20
N ILE A 357 -31.52 14.07 -26.39
CA ILE A 357 -32.90 14.05 -26.86
C ILE A 357 -33.02 15.27 -27.78
N ARG A 358 -33.13 15.05 -29.09
CA ARG A 358 -33.64 16.05 -30.04
C ARG A 358 -35.13 16.15 -29.76
N ILE A 359 -35.55 17.29 -29.27
CA ILE A 359 -36.98 17.67 -29.22
C ILE A 359 -37.33 18.04 -30.65
N PRO A 360 -38.36 17.41 -31.29
CA PRO A 360 -38.91 17.90 -32.55
C PRO A 360 -39.63 19.22 -32.27
N GLY A 361 -39.37 20.22 -33.15
CA GLY A 361 -40.07 21.48 -33.15
C GLY A 361 -41.51 21.36 -33.71
#